data_7f545b8fb0113842e83ad5292e065b43
#
_entry.id   7f545b8fb0113842e83ad5292e065b43
#
_cell.length_a   1.000
_cell.length_b   1.000
_cell.length_c   1.000
_cell.angle_alpha   90.00
_cell.angle_beta   90.00
_cell.angle_gamma   90.00
#
_symmetry.space_group_name_H-M   'P 1'
#
loop_
_entity.id
_entity.type
_entity.pdbx_description
1 polymer ?
#
loop_
_entity_poly.entity_id
_entity_poly.type
_entity_poly.pdbx_seq_one_letter_code
_entity_poly.pdbx_strand_id
1 'polypeptide(L)'
;CLPEVLGMGLRGNGTIPAVYSERIKLAKHAGMAVMEMYSKNIRPRYIMTEAAFRNALTMDMALGCSTNSMLHLPAIAHEAGVDLNLDIANEISARTPNLCHLAPAGPTYMEDLNEAGWIYAVMKEISKKGLLDLDCMTVTGKTVGENIADAVNKNPEVIRPVENPYSETGGIAILRGNLAPGSAVVKRSAVVPEMLKHEGPARVFDCEEDAIAAIKGNKIVAGDVVVIRYEGPKGGPGMREMLNPTSAIAGMGLGSSVALITDGRFSGASRGASIGHCS
;
A
#
# COMPACT_ATOMS: atom_id res chain seq x y z
N CYS A 1 -3.12 -1.18 -8.30
CA CYS A 1 -1.97 -0.31 -8.64
C CYS A 1 -0.70 -1.13 -8.81
N LEU A 2 -0.21 -1.81 -7.75
CA LEU A 2 1.10 -2.50 -7.79
C LEU A 2 1.24 -3.57 -8.88
N PRO A 3 0.22 -4.34 -9.30
CA PRO A 3 0.36 -5.24 -10.46
C PRO A 3 0.76 -4.54 -11.76
N GLU A 4 0.32 -3.28 -11.99
CA GLU A 4 0.76 -2.50 -13.15
C GLU A 4 2.24 -2.16 -13.06
N VAL A 5 2.70 -1.75 -11.87
CA VAL A 5 4.10 -1.40 -11.63
C VAL A 5 5.01 -2.61 -11.72
N LEU A 6 4.57 -3.75 -11.15
CA LEU A 6 5.27 -5.03 -11.25
C LEU A 6 5.38 -5.55 -12.70
N GLY A 7 4.68 -4.91 -13.63
CA GLY A 7 4.64 -5.31 -15.03
C GLY A 7 3.63 -6.41 -15.35
N MET A 8 2.83 -6.86 -14.36
CA MET A 8 1.84 -7.94 -14.49
C MET A 8 0.42 -7.45 -14.77
N GLY A 9 0.22 -6.15 -14.94
CA GLY A 9 -1.06 -5.54 -15.24
C GLY A 9 -0.98 -4.59 -16.44
N LEU A 10 -2.08 -4.47 -17.18
CA LEU A 10 -2.21 -3.49 -18.24
C LEU A 10 -2.51 -2.11 -17.67
N ARG A 11 -2.17 -1.06 -18.42
CA ARG A 11 -2.42 0.34 -18.08
C ARG A 11 -3.88 0.57 -17.70
N GLY A 12 -4.11 1.19 -16.55
CA GLY A 12 -5.44 1.49 -16.03
C GLY A 12 -6.08 0.36 -15.23
N ASN A 13 -5.43 -0.81 -15.12
CA ASN A 13 -6.00 -1.93 -14.37
C ASN A 13 -6.29 -1.58 -12.90
N GLY A 14 -5.45 -0.77 -12.26
CA GLY A 14 -5.61 -0.38 -10.86
C GLY A 14 -6.48 0.86 -10.64
N THR A 15 -6.85 1.60 -11.69
CA THR A 15 -7.49 2.92 -11.54
C THR A 15 -8.83 3.06 -12.22
N ILE A 16 -9.09 2.36 -13.34
CA ILE A 16 -10.38 2.46 -14.05
C ILE A 16 -11.50 1.98 -13.10
N PRO A 17 -12.51 2.82 -12.80
CA PRO A 17 -13.65 2.42 -11.98
C PRO A 17 -14.38 1.20 -12.53
N ALA A 18 -14.90 0.36 -11.64
CA ALA A 18 -15.56 -0.90 -12.03
C ALA A 18 -16.79 -0.69 -12.92
N VAL A 19 -17.46 0.46 -12.79
CA VAL A 19 -18.68 0.82 -13.51
C VAL A 19 -18.42 1.42 -14.90
N TYR A 20 -17.16 1.71 -15.24
CA TYR A 20 -16.81 2.31 -16.53
C TYR A 20 -16.73 1.25 -17.63
N SER A 21 -17.20 1.60 -18.84
CA SER A 21 -17.12 0.74 -20.02
C SER A 21 -15.68 0.35 -20.39
N GLU A 22 -14.74 1.22 -20.07
CA GLU A 22 -13.29 1.00 -20.23
C GLU A 22 -12.80 -0.24 -19.46
N ARG A 23 -13.45 -0.60 -18.34
CA ARG A 23 -13.14 -1.81 -17.58
C ARG A 23 -13.39 -3.07 -18.43
N ILE A 24 -14.52 -3.13 -19.14
CA ILE A 24 -14.87 -4.24 -20.02
C ILE A 24 -13.91 -4.28 -21.23
N LYS A 25 -13.58 -3.11 -21.78
CA LYS A 25 -12.62 -2.98 -22.87
C LYS A 25 -11.23 -3.48 -22.43
N LEU A 26 -10.79 -3.11 -21.24
CA LEU A 26 -9.52 -3.56 -20.67
C LEU A 26 -9.48 -5.08 -20.50
N ALA A 27 -10.57 -5.70 -20.03
CA ALA A 27 -10.65 -7.15 -19.89
C ALA A 27 -10.49 -7.88 -21.24
N LYS A 28 -11.07 -7.35 -22.32
CA LYS A 28 -10.88 -7.89 -23.68
C LYS A 28 -9.43 -7.75 -24.13
N HIS A 29 -8.80 -6.58 -23.88
CA HIS A 29 -7.38 -6.37 -24.22
C HIS A 29 -6.46 -7.29 -23.41
N ALA A 30 -6.80 -7.58 -22.16
CA ALA A 30 -6.03 -8.52 -21.35
C ALA A 30 -6.02 -9.94 -21.95
N GLY A 31 -7.16 -10.39 -22.46
CA GLY A 31 -7.24 -11.67 -23.20
C GLY A 31 -6.36 -11.68 -24.46
N MET A 32 -6.31 -10.59 -25.21
CA MET A 32 -5.43 -10.46 -26.37
C MET A 32 -3.95 -10.44 -25.96
N ALA A 33 -3.62 -9.70 -24.91
CA ALA A 33 -2.24 -9.61 -24.40
C ALA A 33 -1.71 -10.97 -23.91
N VAL A 34 -2.54 -11.79 -23.26
CA VAL A 34 -2.17 -13.16 -22.87
C VAL A 34 -1.79 -14.01 -24.10
N MET A 35 -2.51 -13.90 -25.20
CA MET A 35 -2.19 -14.62 -26.43
C MET A 35 -0.88 -14.17 -27.04
N GLU A 36 -0.60 -12.86 -26.98
CA GLU A 36 0.69 -12.32 -27.42
C GLU A 36 1.85 -12.79 -26.54
N MET A 37 1.66 -12.77 -25.21
CA MET A 37 2.65 -13.31 -24.27
C MET A 37 2.96 -14.77 -24.56
N TYR A 38 1.93 -15.58 -24.81
CA TYR A 38 2.10 -16.98 -25.17
C TYR A 38 2.92 -17.14 -26.47
N SER A 39 2.57 -16.42 -27.53
CA SER A 39 3.26 -16.50 -28.82
C SER A 39 4.71 -16.02 -28.74
N LYS A 40 5.01 -15.03 -27.89
CA LYS A 40 6.36 -14.48 -27.66
C LYS A 40 7.13 -15.22 -26.57
N ASN A 41 6.54 -16.27 -25.94
CA ASN A 41 7.10 -17.00 -24.81
C ASN A 41 7.50 -16.09 -23.62
N ILE A 42 6.73 -15.02 -23.39
CA ILE A 42 6.95 -14.15 -22.23
C ILE A 42 6.29 -14.79 -21.01
N ARG A 43 7.12 -15.23 -20.07
CA ARG A 43 6.66 -15.95 -18.86
C ARG A 43 6.60 -15.00 -17.65
N PRO A 44 5.69 -15.23 -16.67
CA PRO A 44 5.61 -14.42 -15.47
C PRO A 44 6.96 -14.24 -14.74
N ARG A 45 7.79 -15.28 -14.66
CA ARG A 45 9.11 -15.22 -14.03
C ARG A 45 10.13 -14.34 -14.77
N TYR A 46 9.89 -13.98 -16.04
CA TYR A 46 10.72 -13.00 -16.75
C TYR A 46 10.35 -11.57 -16.41
N ILE A 47 9.14 -11.36 -15.90
CA ILE A 47 8.59 -10.07 -15.49
C ILE A 47 8.83 -9.84 -14.00
N MET A 48 8.51 -10.84 -13.17
CA MET A 48 8.61 -10.76 -11.70
C MET A 48 10.06 -10.96 -11.23
N THR A 49 10.90 -9.98 -11.52
CA THR A 49 12.30 -9.92 -11.12
C THR A 49 12.46 -9.11 -9.82
N GLU A 50 13.61 -9.20 -9.16
CA GLU A 50 13.93 -8.36 -8.00
C GLU A 50 13.76 -6.86 -8.31
N ALA A 51 14.24 -6.41 -9.49
CA ALA A 51 14.09 -5.03 -9.93
C ALA A 51 12.61 -4.61 -10.05
N ALA A 52 11.75 -5.48 -10.58
CA ALA A 52 10.31 -5.23 -10.68
C ALA A 52 9.65 -5.13 -9.29
N PHE A 53 10.06 -5.94 -8.31
CA PHE A 53 9.59 -5.83 -6.93
C PHE A 53 10.09 -4.53 -6.26
N ARG A 54 11.33 -4.11 -6.52
CA ARG A 54 11.84 -2.81 -6.07
C ARG A 54 11.04 -1.65 -6.66
N ASN A 55 10.69 -1.71 -7.95
CA ASN A 55 9.77 -0.75 -8.57
C ASN A 55 8.41 -0.74 -7.87
N ALA A 56 7.85 -1.92 -7.57
CA ALA A 56 6.57 -2.02 -6.88
C ALA A 56 6.63 -1.39 -5.48
N LEU A 57 7.67 -1.66 -4.69
CA LEU A 57 7.87 -1.03 -3.38
C LEU A 57 8.05 0.50 -3.51
N THR A 58 8.81 0.97 -4.48
CA THR A 58 8.98 2.42 -4.73
C THR A 58 7.63 3.08 -5.01
N MET A 59 6.82 2.48 -5.85
CA MET A 59 5.50 3.04 -6.16
C MET A 59 4.50 2.89 -5.01
N ASP A 60 4.64 1.86 -4.18
CA ASP A 60 3.88 1.71 -2.94
C ASP A 60 4.11 2.90 -1.99
N MET A 61 5.37 3.32 -1.85
CA MET A 61 5.76 4.50 -1.08
C MET A 61 5.25 5.80 -1.69
N ALA A 62 5.35 5.95 -3.01
CA ALA A 62 4.92 7.16 -3.71
C ALA A 62 3.39 7.36 -3.68
N LEU A 63 2.63 6.29 -3.77
CA LEU A 63 1.16 6.31 -3.74
C LEU A 63 0.60 6.33 -2.31
N GLY A 64 1.36 5.87 -1.31
CA GLY A 64 0.84 5.61 0.03
C GLY A 64 -0.26 4.55 0.00
N CYS A 65 0.03 3.37 -0.53
CA CYS A 65 -0.92 2.27 -0.66
C CYS A 65 -1.37 1.71 0.70
N SER A 66 -1.89 0.49 0.71
CA SER A 66 -2.30 -0.22 1.91
C SER A 66 -1.11 -0.96 2.54
N THR A 67 -1.08 -1.07 3.86
CA THR A 67 -0.13 -1.92 4.59
C THR A 67 -0.15 -3.38 4.13
N ASN A 68 -1.27 -3.83 3.53
CA ASN A 68 -1.41 -5.18 2.99
C ASN A 68 -0.42 -5.50 1.86
N SER A 69 0.14 -4.50 1.18
CA SER A 69 1.21 -4.70 0.20
C SER A 69 2.45 -5.33 0.82
N MET A 70 2.72 -5.04 2.09
CA MET A 70 3.85 -5.63 2.85
C MET A 70 3.64 -7.11 3.21
N LEU A 71 2.46 -7.66 2.98
CA LEU A 71 2.18 -9.11 3.02
C LEU A 71 2.21 -9.70 1.60
N HIS A 72 1.53 -9.05 0.67
CA HIS A 72 1.30 -9.61 -0.66
C HIS A 72 2.55 -9.57 -1.53
N LEU A 73 3.36 -8.50 -1.51
CA LEU A 73 4.58 -8.43 -2.31
C LEU A 73 5.59 -9.50 -1.92
N PRO A 74 5.91 -9.71 -0.62
CA PRO A 74 6.79 -10.83 -0.22
C PRO A 74 6.23 -12.20 -0.58
N ALA A 75 4.92 -12.43 -0.45
CA ALA A 75 4.31 -13.70 -0.81
C ALA A 75 4.42 -13.98 -2.31
N ILE A 76 4.13 -12.97 -3.15
CA ILE A 76 4.28 -13.09 -4.61
C ILE A 76 5.75 -13.27 -5.00
N ALA A 77 6.67 -12.55 -4.36
CA ALA A 77 8.10 -12.69 -4.59
C ALA A 77 8.59 -14.10 -4.27
N HIS A 78 8.17 -14.66 -3.13
CA HIS A 78 8.50 -16.04 -2.74
C HIS A 78 8.05 -17.04 -3.81
N GLU A 79 6.81 -16.95 -4.28
CA GLU A 79 6.29 -17.82 -5.35
C GLU A 79 7.02 -17.61 -6.70
N ALA A 80 7.49 -16.39 -6.95
CA ALA A 80 8.32 -16.09 -8.12
C ALA A 80 9.77 -16.60 -8.00
N GLY A 81 10.18 -17.00 -6.80
CA GLY A 81 11.57 -17.41 -6.50
C GLY A 81 12.49 -16.20 -6.26
N VAL A 82 11.95 -15.07 -5.86
CA VAL A 82 12.69 -13.85 -5.51
C VAL A 82 12.70 -13.69 -4.00
N ASP A 83 13.88 -13.52 -3.43
CA ASP A 83 14.05 -13.21 -2.00
C ASP A 83 13.86 -11.72 -1.76
N LEU A 84 12.69 -11.35 -1.26
CA LEU A 84 12.33 -9.97 -0.97
C LEU A 84 12.33 -9.73 0.55
N ASN A 85 13.41 -9.16 1.07
CA ASN A 85 13.49 -8.74 2.46
C ASN A 85 12.74 -7.42 2.67
N LEU A 86 11.82 -7.38 3.66
CA LEU A 86 11.05 -6.17 4.00
C LEU A 86 11.92 -5.03 4.55
N ASP A 87 13.14 -5.28 5.04
CA ASP A 87 14.02 -4.21 5.52
C ASP A 87 14.35 -3.19 4.43
N ILE A 88 14.38 -3.63 3.17
CA ILE A 88 14.56 -2.74 2.01
C ILE A 88 13.42 -1.71 1.87
N ALA A 89 12.23 -1.99 2.41
CA ALA A 89 11.09 -1.08 2.30
C ALA A 89 11.37 0.27 2.98
N ASN A 90 12.05 0.26 4.14
CA ASN A 90 12.44 1.50 4.82
C ASN A 90 13.51 2.29 4.05
N GLU A 91 14.47 1.60 3.43
CA GLU A 91 15.49 2.24 2.59
C GLU A 91 14.84 2.91 1.37
N ILE A 92 13.92 2.22 0.71
CA ILE A 92 13.15 2.74 -0.41
C ILE A 92 12.27 3.91 0.06
N SER A 93 11.57 3.76 1.19
CA SER A 93 10.73 4.81 1.77
C SER A 93 11.52 6.10 2.06
N ALA A 94 12.73 5.98 2.58
CA ALA A 94 13.56 7.14 2.92
C ALA A 94 13.92 8.03 1.73
N ARG A 95 13.96 7.49 0.51
CA ARG A 95 14.34 8.21 -0.72
C ARG A 95 13.19 8.44 -1.70
N THR A 96 12.02 7.88 -1.43
CA THR A 96 10.86 7.97 -2.33
C THR A 96 9.87 8.98 -1.80
N PRO A 97 9.60 10.08 -2.51
CA PRO A 97 8.60 11.05 -2.10
C PRO A 97 7.19 10.47 -2.20
N ASN A 98 6.31 10.87 -1.29
CA ASN A 98 4.88 10.55 -1.39
C ASN A 98 4.19 11.61 -2.26
N LEU A 99 3.63 11.18 -3.39
CA LEU A 99 3.05 12.08 -4.41
C LEU A 99 1.53 12.10 -4.43
N CYS A 100 0.87 11.16 -3.74
CA CYS A 100 -0.57 11.02 -3.78
C CYS A 100 -1.17 10.90 -2.37
N HIS A 101 -2.27 11.61 -2.13
CA HIS A 101 -3.07 11.50 -0.90
C HIS A 101 -4.43 10.87 -1.22
N LEU A 102 -4.39 9.57 -1.53
CA LEU A 102 -5.59 8.81 -1.87
C LEU A 102 -6.42 8.49 -0.61
N ALA A 103 -7.75 8.51 -0.77
CA ALA A 103 -8.67 8.11 0.28
C ALA A 103 -8.32 6.69 0.82
N PRO A 104 -8.38 6.48 2.14
CA PRO A 104 -8.89 7.36 3.20
C PRO A 104 -7.84 8.31 3.82
N ALA A 105 -6.57 8.25 3.40
CA ALA A 105 -5.52 9.13 3.94
C ALA A 105 -5.68 10.59 3.51
N GLY A 106 -6.30 10.83 2.36
CA GLY A 106 -6.58 12.15 1.81
C GLY A 106 -7.93 12.21 1.11
N PRO A 107 -8.23 13.34 0.46
CA PRO A 107 -9.52 13.58 -0.17
C PRO A 107 -9.65 12.99 -1.58
N THR A 108 -8.55 12.57 -2.19
CA THR A 108 -8.48 12.12 -3.58
C THR A 108 -8.95 10.68 -3.72
N TYR A 109 -9.85 10.41 -4.64
CA TYR A 109 -10.31 9.06 -4.94
C TYR A 109 -9.54 8.42 -6.09
N MET A 110 -9.73 7.13 -6.28
CA MET A 110 -9.08 6.37 -7.36
C MET A 110 -9.56 6.83 -8.75
N GLU A 111 -10.78 7.34 -8.85
CA GLU A 111 -11.33 7.96 -10.06
C GLU A 111 -10.54 9.22 -10.46
N ASP A 112 -10.23 10.08 -9.49
CA ASP A 112 -9.42 11.29 -9.73
C ASP A 112 -8.02 10.90 -10.23
N LEU A 113 -7.41 9.87 -9.66
CA LEU A 113 -6.13 9.35 -10.11
C LEU A 113 -6.21 8.78 -11.54
N ASN A 114 -7.33 8.12 -11.87
CA ASN A 114 -7.58 7.64 -13.23
C ASN A 114 -7.60 8.78 -14.24
N GLU A 115 -8.30 9.87 -13.92
CA GLU A 115 -8.38 11.06 -14.77
C GLU A 115 -7.07 11.84 -14.84
N ALA A 116 -6.31 11.88 -13.74
CA ALA A 116 -5.02 12.55 -13.65
C ALA A 116 -3.90 11.90 -14.48
N GLY A 117 -4.10 10.66 -14.93
CA GLY A 117 -3.14 9.99 -15.83
C GLY A 117 -2.70 8.60 -15.39
N TRP A 118 -3.50 7.94 -14.53
CA TRP A 118 -3.29 6.57 -14.06
C TRP A 118 -2.00 6.40 -13.24
N ILE A 119 -1.67 5.19 -12.93
CA ILE A 119 -0.42 4.80 -12.26
C ILE A 119 0.80 5.18 -13.12
N TYR A 120 0.69 5.11 -14.45
CA TYR A 120 1.80 5.43 -15.35
C TYR A 120 2.24 6.90 -15.26
N ALA A 121 1.33 7.83 -14.98
CA ALA A 121 1.72 9.23 -14.74
C ALA A 121 2.52 9.39 -13.44
N VAL A 122 2.16 8.66 -12.38
CA VAL A 122 2.93 8.64 -11.13
C VAL A 122 4.30 7.99 -11.34
N MET A 123 4.35 6.86 -12.08
CA MET A 123 5.63 6.22 -12.46
C MET A 123 6.52 7.19 -13.25
N LYS A 124 5.93 7.95 -14.18
CA LYS A 124 6.66 8.95 -14.97
C LYS A 124 7.23 10.06 -14.08
N GLU A 125 6.47 10.53 -13.07
CA GLU A 125 6.97 11.51 -12.11
C GLU A 125 8.15 10.95 -11.30
N ILE A 126 8.00 9.77 -10.71
CA ILE A 126 9.04 9.11 -9.90
C ILE A 126 10.30 8.80 -10.75
N SER A 127 10.12 8.46 -12.03
CA SER A 127 11.26 8.17 -12.93
C SER A 127 12.21 9.36 -13.12
N LYS A 128 11.74 10.60 -12.95
CA LYS A 128 12.58 11.80 -12.99
C LYS A 128 13.68 11.81 -11.92
N LYS A 129 13.46 11.12 -10.80
CA LYS A 129 14.46 10.96 -9.72
C LYS A 129 15.35 9.72 -9.90
N GLY A 130 15.20 8.96 -10.98
CA GLY A 130 15.97 7.74 -11.21
C GLY A 130 15.68 6.62 -10.22
N LEU A 131 14.47 6.60 -9.65
CA LEU A 131 14.09 5.64 -8.60
C LEU A 131 13.43 4.36 -9.14
N LEU A 132 13.19 4.28 -10.45
CA LEU A 132 12.64 3.10 -11.11
C LEU A 132 13.63 2.49 -12.07
N ASP A 133 13.68 1.17 -12.12
CA ASP A 133 14.33 0.42 -13.21
C ASP A 133 13.37 0.38 -14.39
N LEU A 134 13.73 1.12 -15.43
CA LEU A 134 12.90 1.31 -16.63
C LEU A 134 13.02 0.16 -17.63
N ASP A 135 14.00 -0.72 -17.46
CA ASP A 135 14.28 -1.85 -18.36
C ASP A 135 13.48 -3.10 -18.00
N CYS A 136 12.78 -3.09 -16.86
CA CYS A 136 11.92 -4.19 -16.45
C CYS A 136 10.88 -4.52 -17.52
N MET A 137 10.81 -5.81 -17.91
CA MET A 137 9.82 -6.34 -18.85
C MET A 137 8.41 -6.33 -18.28
N THR A 138 7.40 -6.21 -19.13
CA THR A 138 5.99 -6.22 -18.74
C THR A 138 5.15 -7.15 -19.62
N VAL A 139 3.90 -7.39 -19.20
CA VAL A 139 2.88 -8.17 -19.95
C VAL A 139 2.53 -7.56 -21.31
N THR A 140 2.92 -6.32 -21.59
CA THR A 140 2.72 -5.71 -22.91
C THR A 140 3.78 -6.13 -23.93
N GLY A 141 4.81 -6.87 -23.50
CA GLY A 141 5.98 -7.19 -24.30
C GLY A 141 6.91 -5.99 -24.54
N LYS A 142 6.73 -4.94 -23.76
CA LYS A 142 7.56 -3.72 -23.73
C LYS A 142 8.12 -3.54 -22.32
N THR A 143 9.15 -2.71 -22.21
CA THR A 143 9.71 -2.33 -20.91
C THR A 143 8.82 -1.33 -20.16
N VAL A 144 9.08 -1.14 -18.89
CA VAL A 144 8.46 -0.10 -18.07
C VAL A 144 8.68 1.27 -18.70
N GLY A 145 9.91 1.58 -19.12
CA GLY A 145 10.26 2.86 -19.75
C GLY A 145 9.46 3.13 -21.00
N GLU A 146 9.33 2.15 -21.90
CA GLU A 146 8.54 2.24 -23.13
C GLU A 146 7.05 2.47 -22.81
N ASN A 147 6.51 1.79 -21.80
CA ASN A 147 5.10 1.90 -21.42
C ASN A 147 4.74 3.25 -20.83
N ILE A 148 5.65 3.90 -20.09
CA ILE A 148 5.39 5.20 -19.47
C ILE A 148 5.88 6.38 -20.31
N ALA A 149 6.46 6.14 -21.49
CA ALA A 149 7.06 7.18 -22.31
C ALA A 149 6.08 8.32 -22.66
N ASP A 150 4.83 7.97 -23.00
CA ASP A 150 3.75 8.88 -23.36
C ASP A 150 2.87 9.31 -22.16
N ALA A 151 3.18 8.85 -20.95
CA ALA A 151 2.39 9.18 -19.77
C ALA A 151 2.54 10.67 -19.42
N VAL A 152 1.41 11.31 -19.11
CA VAL A 152 1.34 12.72 -18.75
C VAL A 152 0.55 12.87 -17.45
N ASN A 153 1.12 13.62 -16.52
CA ASN A 153 0.40 14.09 -15.34
C ASN A 153 -0.54 15.26 -15.74
N LYS A 154 -1.84 15.01 -15.75
CA LYS A 154 -2.88 15.97 -16.15
C LYS A 154 -3.40 16.81 -15.00
N ASN A 155 -3.12 16.41 -13.75
CA ASN A 155 -3.59 17.11 -12.56
C ASN A 155 -2.53 17.05 -11.45
N PRO A 156 -1.71 18.12 -11.30
CA PRO A 156 -0.67 18.21 -10.27
C PRO A 156 -1.19 18.30 -8.83
N GLU A 157 -2.49 18.52 -8.62
CA GLU A 157 -3.10 18.47 -7.29
C GLU A 157 -3.39 17.04 -6.84
N VAL A 158 -3.66 16.15 -7.80
CA VAL A 158 -3.88 14.72 -7.56
C VAL A 158 -2.56 13.94 -7.52
N ILE A 159 -1.69 14.20 -8.50
CA ILE A 159 -0.34 13.62 -8.58
C ILE A 159 0.64 14.77 -8.42
N ARG A 160 1.18 14.96 -7.23
CA ARG A 160 2.15 16.02 -7.00
C ARG A 160 3.44 15.78 -7.78
N PRO A 161 4.06 16.84 -8.32
CA PRO A 161 5.37 16.72 -8.93
C PRO A 161 6.43 16.37 -7.85
N VAL A 162 7.50 15.71 -8.28
CA VAL A 162 8.58 15.28 -7.37
C VAL A 162 9.30 16.45 -6.68
N GLU A 163 9.17 17.66 -7.23
CA GLU A 163 9.69 18.90 -6.66
C GLU A 163 8.82 19.49 -5.55
N ASN A 164 7.56 19.03 -5.43
CA ASN A 164 6.61 19.51 -4.41
C ASN A 164 5.73 18.35 -3.89
N PRO A 165 6.32 17.30 -3.27
CA PRO A 165 5.59 16.15 -2.78
C PRO A 165 4.76 16.49 -1.52
N TYR A 166 3.84 15.59 -1.15
CA TYR A 166 3.18 15.65 0.17
C TYR A 166 4.16 15.35 1.32
N SER A 167 5.14 14.48 1.07
CA SER A 167 6.23 14.16 1.98
C SER A 167 7.46 13.78 1.16
N GLU A 168 8.65 14.15 1.64
CA GLU A 168 9.92 13.72 1.05
C GLU A 168 10.19 12.23 1.23
N THR A 169 9.46 11.56 2.10
CA THR A 169 9.57 10.13 2.38
C THR A 169 8.27 9.41 2.14
N GLY A 170 8.35 8.09 1.94
CA GLY A 170 7.24 7.23 1.57
C GLY A 170 6.11 7.16 2.59
N GLY A 171 4.94 6.74 2.12
CA GLY A 171 3.70 6.67 2.89
C GLY A 171 3.58 5.45 3.81
N ILE A 172 4.50 4.49 3.76
CA ILE A 172 4.50 3.27 4.58
C ILE A 172 5.83 3.16 5.32
N ALA A 173 5.79 2.66 6.56
CA ALA A 173 6.97 2.38 7.37
C ALA A 173 6.89 0.98 7.98
N ILE A 174 8.02 0.27 7.96
CA ILE A 174 8.24 -0.96 8.71
C ILE A 174 8.83 -0.58 10.07
N LEU A 175 8.19 -1.07 11.13
CA LEU A 175 8.59 -0.84 12.50
C LEU A 175 9.22 -2.10 13.10
N ARG A 176 10.13 -1.91 14.04
CA ARG A 176 10.74 -2.98 14.83
C ARG A 176 10.86 -2.55 16.28
N GLY A 177 10.77 -3.50 17.19
CA GLY A 177 10.92 -3.27 18.62
C GLY A 177 10.74 -4.56 19.40
N ASN A 178 10.82 -4.46 20.72
CA ASN A 178 10.67 -5.62 21.62
C ASN A 178 9.28 -6.25 21.55
N LEU A 179 8.24 -5.48 21.16
CA LEU A 179 6.89 -5.99 20.96
C LEU A 179 6.73 -6.68 19.59
N ALA A 180 7.46 -6.24 18.59
CA ALA A 180 7.43 -6.76 17.23
C ALA A 180 8.87 -6.92 16.70
N PRO A 181 9.64 -7.90 17.20
CA PRO A 181 11.03 -8.10 16.79
C PRO A 181 11.15 -8.56 15.34
N GLY A 182 10.18 -9.30 14.84
CA GLY A 182 10.11 -9.71 13.44
C GLY A 182 9.81 -8.54 12.51
N SER A 183 8.71 -7.88 12.70
CA SER A 183 8.35 -6.59 12.08
C SER A 183 6.94 -6.14 12.53
N ALA A 184 6.62 -4.89 12.24
CA ALA A 184 5.25 -4.37 12.19
C ALA A 184 5.18 -3.33 11.07
N VAL A 185 3.98 -3.00 10.62
CA VAL A 185 3.79 -2.05 9.52
C VAL A 185 2.76 -0.98 9.88
N VAL A 186 3.03 0.24 9.45
CA VAL A 186 2.10 1.37 9.59
C VAL A 186 1.98 2.15 8.30
N LYS A 187 0.76 2.60 7.98
CA LYS A 187 0.52 3.59 6.93
C LYS A 187 0.85 4.98 7.47
N ARG A 188 2.12 5.38 7.40
CA ARG A 188 2.63 6.64 7.92
C ARG A 188 1.88 7.85 7.37
N SER A 189 1.50 7.82 6.09
CA SER A 189 0.74 8.90 5.44
C SER A 189 -0.66 9.11 6.01
N ALA A 190 -1.19 8.19 6.80
CA ALA A 190 -2.49 8.28 7.47
C ALA A 190 -2.39 8.63 8.97
N VAL A 191 -1.17 8.79 9.48
CA VAL A 191 -0.90 9.14 10.89
C VAL A 191 -0.74 10.64 11.00
N VAL A 192 -1.48 11.27 11.91
CA VAL A 192 -1.31 12.70 12.20
C VAL A 192 0.04 12.97 12.85
N PRO A 193 0.67 14.14 12.65
CA PRO A 193 2.02 14.43 13.14
C PRO A 193 2.19 14.17 14.65
N GLU A 194 1.19 14.48 15.43
CA GLU A 194 1.19 14.35 16.90
C GLU A 194 1.28 12.87 17.35
N MET A 195 0.79 11.93 16.51
CA MET A 195 0.79 10.50 16.78
C MET A 195 2.01 9.76 16.22
N LEU A 196 2.92 10.45 15.52
CA LEU A 196 4.18 9.84 15.06
C LEU A 196 5.10 9.48 16.23
N LYS A 197 4.91 10.09 17.38
CA LYS A 197 5.50 9.71 18.66
C LYS A 197 4.37 9.65 19.68
N HIS A 198 4.07 8.44 20.17
CA HIS A 198 2.98 8.22 21.09
C HIS A 198 3.39 7.26 22.21
N GLU A 199 2.97 7.56 23.43
CA GLU A 199 3.16 6.74 24.62
C GLU A 199 1.88 6.79 25.43
N GLY A 200 1.42 5.63 25.93
CA GLY A 200 0.20 5.56 26.69
C GLY A 200 -0.08 4.19 27.30
N PRO A 201 -1.11 4.10 28.17
CA PRO A 201 -1.52 2.83 28.78
C PRO A 201 -1.98 1.83 27.73
N ALA A 202 -1.47 0.60 27.82
CA ALA A 202 -1.92 -0.50 26.97
C ALA A 202 -3.27 -1.04 27.45
N ARG A 203 -4.25 -1.12 26.53
CA ARG A 203 -5.52 -1.80 26.69
C ARG A 203 -5.50 -3.06 25.84
N VAL A 204 -5.25 -4.19 26.46
CA VAL A 204 -4.98 -5.46 25.77
C VAL A 204 -6.25 -6.31 25.70
N PHE A 205 -6.52 -6.83 24.49
CA PHE A 205 -7.66 -7.70 24.20
C PHE A 205 -7.18 -8.93 23.44
N ASP A 206 -7.79 -10.07 23.69
CA ASP A 206 -7.44 -11.36 23.10
C ASP A 206 -8.27 -11.68 21.83
N CYS A 207 -9.19 -10.79 21.46
CA CYS A 207 -9.94 -10.86 20.21
C CYS A 207 -10.46 -9.48 19.80
N GLU A 208 -10.85 -9.36 18.54
CA GLU A 208 -11.43 -8.15 17.95
C GLU A 208 -12.73 -7.74 18.62
N GLU A 209 -13.59 -8.71 18.96
CA GLU A 209 -14.93 -8.50 19.51
C GLU A 209 -14.88 -7.80 20.87
N ASP A 210 -13.99 -8.23 21.75
CA ASP A 210 -13.82 -7.63 23.08
C ASP A 210 -13.27 -6.20 22.98
N ALA A 211 -12.35 -5.96 22.07
CA ALA A 211 -11.84 -4.62 21.80
C ALA A 211 -12.95 -3.69 21.31
N ILE A 212 -13.78 -4.13 20.37
CA ILE A 212 -14.93 -3.35 19.85
C ILE A 212 -15.92 -3.04 20.99
N ALA A 213 -16.23 -4.04 21.84
CA ALA A 213 -17.12 -3.84 22.97
C ALA A 213 -16.57 -2.81 23.97
N ALA A 214 -15.25 -2.82 24.22
CA ALA A 214 -14.60 -1.86 25.10
C ALA A 214 -14.59 -0.45 24.50
N ILE A 215 -14.30 -0.30 23.18
CA ILE A 215 -14.32 0.98 22.47
C ILE A 215 -15.73 1.59 22.54
N LYS A 216 -16.75 0.84 22.11
CA LYS A 216 -18.16 1.30 22.14
C LYS A 216 -18.69 1.54 23.54
N GLY A 217 -18.16 0.82 24.54
CA GLY A 217 -18.50 0.97 25.95
C GLY A 217 -17.79 2.13 26.65
N ASN A 218 -17.10 3.03 25.93
CA ASN A 218 -16.34 4.17 26.45
C ASN A 218 -15.25 3.77 27.49
N LYS A 219 -14.69 2.57 27.36
CA LYS A 219 -13.59 2.10 28.23
C LYS A 219 -12.22 2.50 27.67
N ILE A 220 -12.17 2.97 26.41
CA ILE A 220 -10.98 3.49 25.74
C ILE A 220 -11.07 5.00 25.74
N VAL A 221 -9.99 5.65 26.16
CA VAL A 221 -9.89 7.10 26.26
C VAL A 221 -8.71 7.65 25.48
N ALA A 222 -8.68 8.95 25.23
CA ALA A 222 -7.57 9.61 24.57
C ALA A 222 -6.25 9.31 25.27
N GLY A 223 -5.21 8.98 24.52
CA GLY A 223 -3.91 8.58 25.03
C GLY A 223 -3.70 7.07 25.17
N ASP A 224 -4.75 6.26 25.16
CA ASP A 224 -4.61 4.81 25.24
C ASP A 224 -3.94 4.20 24.01
N VAL A 225 -3.30 3.03 24.20
CA VAL A 225 -2.82 2.14 23.14
C VAL A 225 -3.65 0.85 23.19
N VAL A 226 -4.52 0.67 22.23
CA VAL A 226 -5.32 -0.57 22.11
C VAL A 226 -4.46 -1.64 21.46
N VAL A 227 -4.36 -2.81 22.10
CA VAL A 227 -3.62 -3.96 21.60
C VAL A 227 -4.58 -5.13 21.42
N ILE A 228 -4.73 -5.59 20.18
CA ILE A 228 -5.54 -6.78 19.86
C ILE A 228 -4.57 -7.87 19.41
N ARG A 229 -4.55 -8.98 20.12
CA ARG A 229 -3.64 -10.09 19.90
C ARG A 229 -4.38 -11.37 19.54
N TYR A 230 -3.64 -12.38 19.04
CA TYR A 230 -4.15 -13.69 18.63
C TYR A 230 -5.10 -13.65 17.43
N GLU A 231 -4.99 -12.64 16.58
CA GLU A 231 -5.74 -12.49 15.33
C GLU A 231 -4.86 -12.70 14.08
N GLY A 232 -3.58 -12.94 14.29
CA GLY A 232 -2.59 -13.23 13.26
C GLY A 232 -2.57 -14.70 12.83
N PRO A 233 -1.58 -15.09 12.00
CA PRO A 233 -1.46 -16.46 11.46
C PRO A 233 -0.99 -17.48 12.49
N LYS A 234 -0.31 -17.06 13.58
CA LYS A 234 0.16 -17.94 14.63
C LYS A 234 -0.81 -17.91 15.83
N GLY A 235 -1.54 -19.00 16.02
CA GLY A 235 -2.44 -19.16 17.17
C GLY A 235 -3.75 -18.40 17.10
N GLY A 236 -4.03 -17.73 15.99
CA GLY A 236 -5.27 -17.01 15.72
C GLY A 236 -6.01 -17.55 14.50
N PRO A 237 -7.13 -16.90 14.12
CA PRO A 237 -7.94 -17.29 12.97
C PRO A 237 -7.27 -16.97 11.61
N GLY A 238 -6.09 -16.33 11.60
CA GLY A 238 -5.31 -16.03 10.43
C GLY A 238 -5.55 -14.66 9.82
N MET A 239 -4.79 -13.66 10.19
CA MET A 239 -4.70 -12.33 9.58
C MET A 239 -6.08 -11.64 9.36
N ARG A 240 -6.93 -11.60 10.37
CA ARG A 240 -8.21 -10.85 10.32
C ARG A 240 -7.96 -9.39 9.94
N GLU A 241 -8.87 -8.84 9.15
CA GLU A 241 -8.82 -7.46 8.69
C GLU A 241 -9.58 -6.55 9.67
N MET A 242 -8.85 -5.79 10.48
CA MET A 242 -9.36 -5.00 11.60
C MET A 242 -10.06 -3.70 11.13
N LEU A 243 -11.14 -3.80 10.33
CA LEU A 243 -11.92 -2.65 9.91
C LEU A 243 -12.79 -2.10 11.06
N ASN A 244 -13.46 -2.98 11.80
CA ASN A 244 -14.42 -2.57 12.82
C ASN A 244 -13.78 -1.82 14.01
N PRO A 245 -12.65 -2.26 14.60
CA PRO A 245 -11.98 -1.50 15.65
C PRO A 245 -11.52 -0.11 15.19
N THR A 246 -10.93 0.00 13.98
CA THR A 246 -10.50 1.30 13.45
C THR A 246 -11.67 2.22 13.20
N SER A 247 -12.78 1.70 12.67
CA SER A 247 -14.01 2.46 12.45
C SER A 247 -14.65 2.90 13.78
N ALA A 248 -14.64 2.04 14.80
CA ALA A 248 -15.16 2.37 16.11
C ALA A 248 -14.34 3.47 16.79
N ILE A 249 -13.01 3.38 16.78
CA ILE A 249 -12.10 4.43 17.28
C ILE A 249 -12.36 5.76 16.58
N ALA A 250 -12.47 5.74 15.24
CA ALA A 250 -12.76 6.94 14.47
C ALA A 250 -14.15 7.52 14.79
N GLY A 251 -15.18 6.66 14.89
CA GLY A 251 -16.55 7.04 15.22
C GLY A 251 -16.71 7.62 16.63
N MET A 252 -15.85 7.23 17.56
CA MET A 252 -15.78 7.79 18.92
C MET A 252 -14.95 9.09 18.99
N GLY A 253 -14.43 9.59 17.86
CA GLY A 253 -13.59 10.79 17.83
C GLY A 253 -12.16 10.59 18.37
N LEU A 254 -11.71 9.36 18.53
CA LEU A 254 -10.43 9.01 19.14
C LEU A 254 -9.30 8.75 18.12
N GLY A 255 -9.57 8.88 16.82
CA GLY A 255 -8.63 8.51 15.74
C GLY A 255 -7.31 9.28 15.72
N SER A 256 -7.26 10.47 16.35
CA SER A 256 -6.04 11.28 16.47
C SER A 256 -5.37 11.20 17.84
N SER A 257 -5.83 10.33 18.73
CA SER A 257 -5.35 10.27 20.13
C SER A 257 -5.19 8.87 20.70
N VAL A 258 -5.62 7.84 19.96
CA VAL A 258 -5.49 6.43 20.33
C VAL A 258 -4.73 5.68 19.25
N ALA A 259 -3.71 4.92 19.67
CA ALA A 259 -3.02 3.99 18.79
C ALA A 259 -3.66 2.59 18.85
N LEU A 260 -3.63 1.87 17.72
CA LEU A 260 -4.11 0.49 17.63
C LEU A 260 -3.00 -0.42 17.11
N ILE A 261 -2.72 -1.50 17.83
CA ILE A 261 -1.69 -2.48 17.52
C ILE A 261 -2.31 -3.87 17.40
N THR A 262 -1.93 -4.65 16.38
CA THR A 262 -2.40 -6.02 16.22
C THR A 262 -1.42 -6.90 15.47
N ASP A 263 -1.42 -8.20 15.74
CA ASP A 263 -0.78 -9.24 14.93
C ASP A 263 -1.64 -9.64 13.71
N GLY A 264 -2.89 -9.18 13.65
CA GLY A 264 -3.72 -9.20 12.45
C GLY A 264 -3.31 -8.12 11.43
N ARG A 265 -4.20 -7.80 10.50
CA ARG A 265 -4.00 -6.76 9.48
C ARG A 265 -5.10 -5.72 9.51
N PHE A 266 -4.87 -4.60 8.84
CA PHE A 266 -5.86 -3.54 8.71
C PHE A 266 -6.47 -3.49 7.31
N SER A 267 -7.72 -3.05 7.24
CA SER A 267 -8.33 -2.64 5.98
C SER A 267 -7.58 -1.46 5.35
N GLY A 268 -7.54 -1.39 4.02
CA GLY A 268 -7.01 -0.24 3.30
C GLY A 268 -7.70 1.08 3.64
N ALA A 269 -8.90 1.02 4.20
CA ALA A 269 -9.70 2.17 4.65
C ALA A 269 -9.34 2.66 6.07
N SER A 270 -8.36 2.06 6.75
CA SER A 270 -7.96 2.46 8.11
C SER A 270 -7.25 3.81 8.12
N ARG A 271 -7.54 4.62 9.14
CA ARG A 271 -6.90 5.91 9.45
C ARG A 271 -6.26 5.86 10.83
N GLY A 272 -5.37 6.83 11.09
CA GLY A 272 -4.72 6.99 12.40
C GLY A 272 -3.52 6.07 12.61
N ALA A 273 -3.04 6.02 13.85
CA ALA A 273 -1.88 5.21 14.23
C ALA A 273 -2.26 3.73 14.38
N SER A 274 -2.49 3.06 13.25
CA SER A 274 -2.86 1.65 13.15
C SER A 274 -1.64 0.83 12.72
N ILE A 275 -1.07 0.07 13.67
CA ILE A 275 0.16 -0.72 13.52
C ILE A 275 -0.24 -2.19 13.42
N GLY A 276 -0.08 -2.78 12.25
CA GLY A 276 -0.48 -4.17 11.98
C GLY A 276 0.69 -5.09 11.70
N HIS A 277 0.37 -6.37 11.47
CA HIS A 277 1.33 -7.41 11.13
C HIS A 277 2.45 -7.56 12.17
N CYS A 278 2.13 -7.31 13.46
CA CYS A 278 3.13 -7.43 14.53
C CYS A 278 3.58 -8.89 14.68
N SER A 279 4.89 -9.15 14.59
CA SER A 279 5.48 -10.49 14.61
C SER A 279 6.82 -10.54 15.34
#